data_fedebc6774bdbea8304ad501d936253d
#
_entry.id   fedebc6774bdbea8304ad501d936253d
#
_cell.length_a   1.000
_cell.length_b   1.000
_cell.length_c   1.000
_cell.angle_alpha   90.00
_cell.angle_beta   90.00
_cell.angle_gamma   90.00
#
_symmetry.space_group_name_H-M   'P 1'
#
loop_
_entity.id
_entity.type
_entity.pdbx_description
1 polymer ?
#
loop_
_entity_poly.entity_id
_entity_poly.type
_entity_poly.pdbx_seq_one_letter_code
_entity_poly.pdbx_strand_id
1 'polypeptide(L)'
;MPPGMRSARSRPVAFLMIRRTSVDTFAMSLPKPYYEEPGITIYHGDCREILPLLPDKSVDLVLTDPPWGNSTACNAQRFTRKSSPWWKQVDTSKIIAHSEIVGDSDEFDPRPFLDWGAILWGANHFTRHLQHSGGWFVWDKRMGAEQLAEKGWPLGEAELAWSNVIGATRVFRNLWSGLLRKTERGEFYHPTQKPVSLMRWCLGFAPEAQMILDPFMGSGTTLVAAKQLGRKAIGIEIEEKYCEIAVNRLRQEVLPFAGREQPAKPEQVEIGF
;
A
#
# COMPACT_ATOMS: atom_id res chain seq x y z
N MET A 1 21.08 53.91 -2.77
CA MET A 1 20.02 53.09 -3.37
C MET A 1 20.55 52.47 -4.63
N PRO A 2 20.75 51.15 -4.73
CA PRO A 2 21.02 50.45 -6.00
C PRO A 2 19.69 49.90 -6.56
N PRO A 3 19.54 49.77 -7.88
CA PRO A 3 18.31 49.42 -8.56
C PRO A 3 18.09 47.91 -8.70
N GLY A 4 16.87 47.49 -8.44
CA GLY A 4 16.10 46.54 -9.24
C GLY A 4 16.56 45.11 -9.36
N MET A 5 16.27 44.26 -8.35
CA MET A 5 16.12 42.82 -8.57
C MET A 5 14.72 42.55 -9.14
N ARG A 6 14.65 42.21 -10.42
CA ARG A 6 13.43 41.71 -11.06
C ARG A 6 13.23 40.24 -10.62
N SER A 7 12.10 39.98 -9.98
CA SER A 7 11.65 38.64 -9.63
C SER A 7 11.43 37.86 -10.94
N ALA A 8 12.18 36.75 -11.08
CA ALA A 8 11.90 35.75 -12.12
C ALA A 8 10.58 35.05 -11.77
N ARG A 9 9.51 35.39 -12.47
CA ARG A 9 8.26 34.62 -12.43
C ARG A 9 8.53 33.28 -13.06
N SER A 10 8.52 32.24 -12.25
CA SER A 10 8.46 30.85 -12.71
C SER A 10 7.19 30.67 -13.55
N ARG A 11 7.35 30.33 -14.81
CA ARG A 11 6.24 29.93 -15.69
C ARG A 11 5.67 28.61 -15.17
N PRO A 12 4.33 28.48 -15.04
CA PRO A 12 3.75 27.17 -14.76
C PRO A 12 4.03 26.25 -15.96
N VAL A 13 4.58 25.09 -15.67
CA VAL A 13 4.69 24.00 -16.66
C VAL A 13 3.25 23.57 -16.94
N ALA A 14 2.75 23.94 -18.11
CA ALA A 14 1.45 23.50 -18.59
C ALA A 14 1.49 21.98 -18.73
N PHE A 15 0.77 21.30 -17.89
CA PHE A 15 0.49 19.87 -18.02
C PHE A 15 -0.34 19.70 -19.29
N LEU A 16 0.29 19.15 -20.31
CA LEU A 16 -0.32 18.88 -21.60
C LEU A 16 -1.39 17.78 -21.37
N MET A 17 -2.65 18.20 -21.25
CA MET A 17 -3.75 17.25 -21.48
C MET A 17 -3.58 16.70 -22.88
N ILE A 18 -3.13 15.47 -23.01
CA ILE A 18 -3.12 14.74 -24.26
C ILE A 18 -4.60 14.53 -24.64
N ARG A 19 -5.17 15.54 -25.34
CA ARG A 19 -6.36 15.29 -26.14
C ARG A 19 -5.95 14.23 -27.16
N ARG A 20 -6.60 13.05 -27.12
CA ARG A 20 -6.50 12.04 -28.15
C ARG A 20 -6.85 12.67 -29.50
N THR A 21 -5.84 13.12 -30.22
CA THR A 21 -5.99 13.36 -31.67
C THR A 21 -5.90 11.99 -32.32
N SER A 22 -6.84 11.72 -33.20
CA SER A 22 -6.94 10.53 -34.02
C SER A 22 -5.70 10.36 -34.89
N VAL A 23 -4.72 9.63 -34.40
CA VAL A 23 -3.58 9.14 -35.17
C VAL A 23 -3.38 7.69 -34.77
N ASP A 24 -3.60 6.80 -35.73
CA ASP A 24 -3.31 5.37 -35.79
C ASP A 24 -3.31 4.64 -34.42
N THR A 25 -4.50 4.26 -34.02
CA THR A 25 -4.75 3.36 -32.89
C THR A 25 -4.35 1.95 -33.32
N PHE A 26 -3.08 1.60 -33.25
CA PHE A 26 -2.77 0.24 -32.86
C PHE A 26 -3.52 0.04 -31.54
N ALA A 27 -4.55 -0.77 -31.52
CA ALA A 27 -5.32 -1.07 -30.32
C ALA A 27 -4.34 -1.72 -29.32
N MET A 28 -3.75 -0.89 -28.45
CA MET A 28 -2.94 -1.40 -27.34
C MET A 28 -3.91 -2.16 -26.43
N SER A 29 -3.87 -3.49 -26.52
CA SER A 29 -4.62 -4.38 -25.66
C SER A 29 -3.86 -4.61 -24.36
N LEU A 30 -4.58 -4.88 -23.29
CA LEU A 30 -3.95 -5.37 -22.05
C LEU A 30 -3.01 -6.53 -22.35
N PRO A 31 -1.86 -6.60 -21.69
CA PRO A 31 -0.97 -7.77 -21.82
C PRO A 31 -1.69 -9.01 -21.32
N LYS A 32 -1.18 -10.18 -21.70
CA LYS A 32 -1.70 -11.44 -21.16
C LYS A 32 -1.47 -11.45 -19.65
N PRO A 33 -2.47 -11.76 -18.83
CA PRO A 33 -2.28 -11.90 -17.40
C PRO A 33 -1.17 -12.92 -17.06
N TYR A 34 -0.36 -12.59 -16.07
CA TYR A 34 0.58 -13.52 -15.45
C TYR A 34 -0.17 -14.64 -14.72
N TYR A 35 -1.26 -14.25 -14.07
CA TYR A 35 -2.17 -15.17 -13.39
C TYR A 35 -3.61 -14.67 -13.45
N GLU A 36 -4.54 -15.61 -13.56
CA GLU A 36 -5.97 -15.32 -13.54
C GLU A 36 -6.73 -16.45 -12.85
N GLU A 37 -7.64 -16.09 -11.96
CA GLU A 37 -8.63 -16.95 -11.35
C GLU A 37 -9.95 -16.16 -11.18
N PRO A 38 -11.09 -16.80 -10.85
CA PRO A 38 -12.33 -16.08 -10.67
C PRO A 38 -12.22 -14.90 -9.71
N GLY A 39 -12.31 -13.68 -10.24
CA GLY A 39 -12.24 -12.44 -9.50
C GLY A 39 -10.85 -11.87 -9.25
N ILE A 40 -9.76 -12.57 -9.55
CA ILE A 40 -8.40 -12.07 -9.34
C ILE A 40 -7.60 -12.13 -10.62
N THR A 41 -6.95 -11.03 -10.97
CA THR A 41 -6.06 -10.93 -12.12
C THR A 41 -4.73 -10.31 -11.69
N ILE A 42 -3.61 -10.90 -12.08
CA ILE A 42 -2.27 -10.37 -11.85
C ILE A 42 -1.60 -10.08 -13.19
N TYR A 43 -1.04 -8.89 -13.32
CA TYR A 43 -0.17 -8.51 -14.42
C TYR A 43 1.27 -8.36 -13.93
N HIS A 44 2.21 -9.00 -14.61
CA HIS A 44 3.63 -8.76 -14.43
C HIS A 44 4.07 -7.64 -15.37
N GLY A 45 4.57 -6.53 -14.82
CA GLY A 45 5.04 -5.39 -15.60
C GLY A 45 5.00 -4.07 -14.85
N ASP A 46 5.35 -3.01 -15.56
CA ASP A 46 5.29 -1.65 -15.02
C ASP A 46 3.85 -1.13 -15.01
N CYS A 47 3.38 -0.71 -13.85
CA CYS A 47 2.03 -0.17 -13.73
C CYS A 47 1.80 1.06 -14.61
N ARG A 48 2.84 1.87 -14.91
CA ARG A 48 2.74 3.03 -15.80
C ARG A 48 2.37 2.67 -17.24
N GLU A 49 2.69 1.45 -17.65
CA GLU A 49 2.37 0.92 -18.99
C GLU A 49 1.00 0.23 -19.00
N ILE A 50 0.62 -0.41 -17.90
CA ILE A 50 -0.60 -1.23 -17.81
C ILE A 50 -1.83 -0.39 -17.45
N LEU A 51 -1.70 0.56 -16.51
CA LEU A 51 -2.82 1.39 -16.08
C LEU A 51 -3.56 2.11 -17.21
N PRO A 52 -2.88 2.70 -18.22
CA PRO A 52 -3.57 3.37 -19.32
C PRO A 52 -4.39 2.42 -20.20
N LEU A 53 -4.17 1.10 -20.10
CA LEU A 53 -4.85 0.07 -20.87
C LEU A 53 -6.08 -0.49 -20.14
N LEU A 54 -6.22 -0.22 -18.84
CA LEU A 54 -7.41 -0.62 -18.10
C LEU A 54 -8.63 0.15 -18.63
N PRO A 55 -9.79 -0.52 -18.78
CA PRO A 55 -11.00 0.14 -19.23
C PRO A 55 -11.39 1.29 -18.27
N ASP A 56 -11.93 2.36 -18.84
CA ASP A 56 -12.44 3.48 -18.03
C ASP A 56 -13.47 2.96 -17.02
N LYS A 57 -13.38 3.44 -15.78
CA LYS A 57 -14.29 3.08 -14.68
C LYS A 57 -14.33 1.57 -14.34
N SER A 58 -13.30 0.83 -14.73
CA SER A 58 -13.20 -0.59 -14.36
C SER A 58 -12.73 -0.83 -12.93
N VAL A 59 -12.28 0.19 -12.24
CA VAL A 59 -11.75 0.17 -10.86
C VAL A 59 -12.63 1.03 -9.97
N ASP A 60 -13.06 0.47 -8.83
CA ASP A 60 -13.85 1.18 -7.82
C ASP A 60 -12.96 1.79 -6.74
N LEU A 61 -11.86 1.10 -6.40
CA LEU A 61 -10.96 1.51 -5.32
C LEU A 61 -9.52 1.11 -5.63
N VAL A 62 -8.61 2.06 -5.48
CA VAL A 62 -7.18 1.81 -5.37
C VAL A 62 -6.81 1.64 -3.90
N LEU A 63 -6.27 0.48 -3.53
CA LEU A 63 -5.72 0.22 -2.19
C LEU A 63 -4.30 -0.29 -2.34
N THR A 64 -3.31 0.53 -2.00
CA THR A 64 -1.91 0.22 -2.32
C THR A 64 -0.92 0.82 -1.32
N ASP A 65 0.29 0.24 -1.31
CA ASP A 65 1.48 0.70 -0.60
C ASP A 65 2.61 0.92 -1.61
N PRO A 66 2.66 2.09 -2.28
CA PRO A 66 3.64 2.36 -3.33
C PRO A 66 5.06 2.48 -2.76
N PRO A 67 6.11 2.39 -3.59
CA PRO A 67 7.45 2.80 -3.18
C PRO A 67 7.43 4.27 -2.78
N TRP A 68 8.14 4.64 -1.69
CA TRP A 68 8.03 5.98 -1.10
C TRP A 68 9.07 6.98 -1.64
N GLY A 69 10.00 6.53 -2.47
CA GLY A 69 11.04 7.37 -3.05
C GLY A 69 12.10 7.83 -2.03
N ASN A 70 12.30 7.08 -0.97
CA ASN A 70 13.22 7.47 0.07
C ASN A 70 14.49 6.61 0.16
N SER A 71 14.63 5.60 -0.69
CA SER A 71 15.77 4.65 -0.81
C SER A 71 16.27 4.08 0.54
N THR A 72 15.51 4.30 1.60
CA THR A 72 15.94 4.05 2.99
C THR A 72 15.17 2.91 3.64
N ALA A 73 14.08 2.48 3.04
CA ALA A 73 13.18 1.49 3.65
C ALA A 73 13.87 0.13 3.88
N CYS A 74 14.85 -0.22 3.07
CA CYS A 74 15.48 -1.54 3.08
C CYS A 74 16.93 -1.55 3.55
N ASN A 75 17.45 -0.42 4.02
CA ASN A 75 18.86 -0.40 4.46
C ASN A 75 19.00 -1.09 5.82
N ALA A 76 19.33 -2.40 5.82
CA ALA A 76 19.63 -3.19 7.01
C ALA A 76 20.72 -2.54 7.89
N GLN A 77 21.57 -1.66 7.34
CA GLN A 77 22.59 -0.92 8.08
C GLN A 77 21.98 0.05 9.11
N ARG A 78 20.73 0.51 8.95
CA ARG A 78 20.03 1.27 9.99
C ARG A 78 19.84 0.49 11.27
N PHE A 79 19.73 -0.83 11.16
CA PHE A 79 19.55 -1.74 12.27
C PHE A 79 20.85 -2.08 12.99
N THR A 80 22.01 -1.77 12.41
CA THR A 80 23.33 -2.07 12.99
C THR A 80 23.90 -0.96 13.87
N ARG A 81 23.14 0.09 14.18
CA ARG A 81 23.61 1.11 15.13
C ARG A 81 23.85 0.48 16.50
N LYS A 82 25.13 0.31 16.83
CA LYS A 82 25.72 -0.38 18.01
C LYS A 82 25.27 0.14 19.39
N SER A 83 24.23 0.95 19.49
CA SER A 83 23.86 1.70 20.70
C SER A 83 22.72 1.09 21.52
N SER A 84 22.07 0.02 21.08
CA SER A 84 21.00 -0.60 21.87
C SER A 84 21.39 -2.00 22.37
N PRO A 85 21.26 -2.28 23.69
CA PRO A 85 21.57 -3.59 24.29
C PRO A 85 20.76 -4.77 23.68
N TRP A 86 19.62 -4.48 23.07
CA TRP A 86 18.70 -5.46 22.52
C TRP A 86 19.23 -6.16 21.26
N TRP A 87 20.09 -5.51 20.48
CA TRP A 87 20.63 -6.08 19.23
C TRP A 87 21.63 -7.21 19.46
N LYS A 88 22.17 -7.33 20.67
CA LYS A 88 23.07 -8.46 21.00
C LYS A 88 22.36 -9.79 21.06
N GLN A 89 21.02 -9.82 21.11
CA GLN A 89 20.21 -11.02 21.20
C GLN A 89 19.45 -11.33 19.90
N VAL A 90 19.46 -10.45 18.91
CA VAL A 90 18.79 -10.67 17.63
C VAL A 90 19.77 -11.31 16.66
N ASP A 91 19.43 -12.50 16.18
CA ASP A 91 20.16 -13.16 15.09
C ASP A 91 19.97 -12.35 13.80
N THR A 92 20.91 -11.44 13.55
CA THR A 92 20.88 -10.56 12.37
C THR A 92 21.08 -11.33 11.05
N SER A 93 21.51 -12.58 11.08
CA SER A 93 21.60 -13.43 9.88
C SER A 93 20.23 -13.76 9.30
N LYS A 94 19.19 -13.69 10.13
CA LYS A 94 17.78 -13.84 9.71
C LYS A 94 17.11 -12.55 9.23
N ILE A 95 17.78 -11.41 9.41
CA ILE A 95 17.36 -10.17 8.74
C ILE A 95 17.82 -10.31 7.30
N ILE A 96 16.91 -10.75 6.46
CA ILE A 96 17.12 -10.90 5.02
C ILE A 96 17.72 -9.59 4.52
N ALA A 97 18.89 -9.67 3.89
CA ALA A 97 19.44 -8.56 3.12
C ALA A 97 18.42 -8.27 2.00
N HIS A 98 17.61 -7.24 2.19
CA HIS A 98 16.57 -6.91 1.25
C HIS A 98 17.24 -6.32 0.01
N SER A 99 16.90 -6.87 -1.15
CA SER A 99 17.18 -6.24 -2.44
C SER A 99 16.56 -4.85 -2.46
N GLU A 100 17.17 -3.92 -3.17
CA GLU A 100 16.59 -2.60 -3.42
C GLU A 100 15.17 -2.76 -3.96
N ILE A 101 14.24 -1.95 -3.46
CA ILE A 101 12.88 -1.91 -4.00
C ILE A 101 12.93 -1.14 -5.31
N VAL A 102 12.47 -1.75 -6.39
CA VAL A 102 12.39 -1.10 -7.69
C VAL A 102 11.46 0.11 -7.60
N GLY A 103 11.95 1.28 -8.05
CA GLY A 103 11.18 2.53 -8.03
C GLY A 103 11.26 3.31 -6.72
N ASP A 104 11.99 2.85 -5.69
CA ASP A 104 12.15 3.59 -4.42
C ASP A 104 13.22 4.70 -4.47
N SER A 105 13.84 4.91 -5.64
CA SER A 105 14.77 6.03 -5.88
C SER A 105 14.08 7.34 -6.24
N ASP A 106 12.89 7.26 -6.83
CA ASP A 106 12.14 8.40 -7.32
C ASP A 106 10.95 8.70 -6.41
N GLU A 107 10.63 9.99 -6.23
CA GLU A 107 9.46 10.39 -5.47
C GLU A 107 8.17 9.89 -6.13
N PHE A 108 7.34 9.22 -5.34
CA PHE A 108 6.06 8.71 -5.81
C PHE A 108 5.07 9.85 -6.15
N ASP A 109 4.48 9.77 -7.34
CA ASP A 109 3.43 10.67 -7.79
C ASP A 109 2.06 10.00 -7.67
N PRO A 110 1.22 10.38 -6.69
CA PRO A 110 -0.10 9.78 -6.49
C PRO A 110 -1.18 10.28 -7.48
N ARG A 111 -0.91 11.34 -8.24
CA ARG A 111 -1.91 12.02 -9.07
C ARG A 111 -2.66 11.10 -10.04
N PRO A 112 -2.05 10.08 -10.66
CA PRO A 112 -2.77 9.14 -11.52
C PRO A 112 -3.88 8.36 -10.82
N PHE A 113 -3.88 8.31 -9.49
CA PHE A 113 -4.81 7.49 -8.70
C PHE A 113 -5.90 8.32 -7.99
N LEU A 114 -5.80 9.66 -8.01
CA LEU A 114 -6.66 10.53 -7.20
C LEU A 114 -8.08 10.69 -7.77
N ASP A 115 -8.30 10.32 -9.02
CA ASP A 115 -9.62 10.35 -9.66
C ASP A 115 -10.48 9.13 -9.32
N TRP A 116 -9.91 8.11 -8.69
CA TRP A 116 -10.60 6.95 -8.14
C TRP A 116 -10.85 7.11 -6.63
N GLY A 117 -11.70 6.24 -6.06
CA GLY A 117 -11.62 5.97 -4.62
C GLY A 117 -10.22 5.46 -4.30
N ALA A 118 -9.53 6.06 -3.32
CA ALA A 118 -8.15 5.72 -3.06
C ALA A 118 -7.82 5.64 -1.56
N ILE A 119 -6.99 4.65 -1.21
CA ILE A 119 -6.33 4.50 0.10
C ILE A 119 -4.85 4.23 -0.20
N LEU A 120 -4.00 5.22 0.08
CA LEU A 120 -2.58 5.22 -0.30
C LEU A 120 -1.71 5.20 0.95
N TRP A 121 -1.07 4.07 1.24
CA TRP A 121 -0.14 3.93 2.37
C TRP A 121 1.17 4.67 2.14
N GLY A 122 1.87 5.05 3.21
CA GLY A 122 3.09 5.84 3.12
C GLY A 122 2.87 7.31 2.72
N ALA A 123 1.63 7.79 2.78
CA ALA A 123 1.23 9.09 2.27
C ALA A 123 1.97 10.29 2.87
N ASN A 124 2.54 10.13 4.06
CA ASN A 124 3.39 11.15 4.69
C ASN A 124 4.67 11.45 3.89
N HIS A 125 5.07 10.60 2.95
CA HIS A 125 6.25 10.80 2.10
C HIS A 125 5.96 11.61 0.84
N PHE A 126 4.68 11.71 0.43
CA PHE A 126 4.27 12.41 -0.81
C PHE A 126 3.08 13.36 -0.61
N THR A 127 2.93 13.94 0.60
CA THR A 127 1.81 14.83 0.97
C THR A 127 1.63 16.02 0.05
N ARG A 128 2.71 16.54 -0.55
CA ARG A 128 2.66 17.72 -1.44
C ARG A 128 1.84 17.51 -2.71
N HIS A 129 1.59 16.26 -3.08
CA HIS A 129 0.84 15.87 -4.27
C HIS A 129 -0.59 15.44 -3.96
N LEU A 130 -0.93 15.32 -2.67
CA LEU A 130 -2.26 14.89 -2.26
C LEU A 130 -3.23 16.06 -2.22
N GLN A 131 -4.48 15.76 -2.54
CA GLN A 131 -5.59 16.69 -2.35
C GLN A 131 -5.91 16.82 -0.85
N HIS A 132 -6.51 17.96 -0.48
CA HIS A 132 -7.02 18.11 0.88
C HIS A 132 -8.10 17.05 1.15
N SER A 133 -7.92 16.29 2.22
CA SER A 133 -8.88 15.30 2.70
C SER A 133 -8.85 15.24 4.22
N GLY A 134 -10.03 15.10 4.85
CA GLY A 134 -10.14 14.78 6.28
C GLY A 134 -9.86 13.31 6.58
N GLY A 135 -9.71 12.47 5.56
CA GLY A 135 -9.61 11.04 5.68
C GLY A 135 -8.17 10.53 5.79
N TRP A 136 -7.81 10.03 6.97
CA TRP A 136 -6.53 9.38 7.19
C TRP A 136 -6.73 8.04 7.88
N PHE A 137 -5.96 7.06 7.46
CA PHE A 137 -5.80 5.81 8.19
C PHE A 137 -4.46 5.83 8.93
N VAL A 138 -4.49 5.44 10.19
CA VAL A 138 -3.31 5.29 11.04
C VAL A 138 -3.21 3.83 11.44
N TRP A 139 -2.10 3.20 11.13
CA TRP A 139 -1.80 1.88 11.65
C TRP A 139 -0.83 1.99 12.82
N ASP A 140 -1.34 1.84 14.05
CA ASP A 140 -0.54 1.72 15.26
C ASP A 140 0.02 0.29 15.35
N LYS A 141 1.34 0.17 15.20
CA LYS A 141 2.05 -1.11 15.14
C LYS A 141 2.45 -1.65 16.50
N ARG A 142 2.28 -0.86 17.56
CA ARG A 142 2.77 -1.19 18.90
C ARG A 142 1.79 -2.00 19.73
N MET A 143 0.52 -1.75 19.64
CA MET A 143 -0.58 -2.41 20.37
C MET A 143 -0.15 -3.17 21.64
N GLY A 144 -0.06 -2.47 22.78
CA GLY A 144 0.30 -3.08 24.06
C GLY A 144 1.79 -3.29 24.29
N ALA A 145 2.65 -2.79 23.39
CA ALA A 145 4.11 -2.82 23.52
C ALA A 145 4.69 -1.43 23.81
N GLU A 146 3.93 -0.56 24.49
CA GLU A 146 4.32 0.80 24.83
C GLU A 146 5.63 0.83 25.62
N GLN A 147 5.84 -0.14 26.51
CA GLN A 147 7.07 -0.29 27.30
C GLN A 147 8.32 -0.54 26.43
N LEU A 148 8.15 -1.05 25.20
CA LEU A 148 9.27 -1.20 24.26
C LEU A 148 9.69 0.15 23.68
N ALA A 149 8.78 1.09 23.52
CA ALA A 149 9.07 2.44 23.03
C ALA A 149 9.96 3.23 24.04
N GLU A 150 9.69 3.09 25.32
CA GLU A 150 10.49 3.70 26.39
C GLU A 150 11.96 3.24 26.39
N LYS A 151 12.23 2.08 25.82
CA LYS A 151 13.58 1.48 25.70
C LYS A 151 14.31 1.87 24.41
N GLY A 152 13.83 2.87 23.67
CA GLY A 152 14.49 3.36 22.45
C GLY A 152 14.28 2.45 21.24
N TRP A 153 13.04 2.01 21.02
CA TRP A 153 12.65 1.23 19.83
C TRP A 153 13.00 1.97 18.54
N PRO A 154 13.83 1.40 17.65
CA PRO A 154 14.34 2.12 16.48
C PRO A 154 13.37 2.18 15.29
N LEU A 155 12.23 1.49 15.37
CA LEU A 155 11.27 1.38 14.27
C LEU A 155 10.13 2.39 14.42
N GLY A 156 9.56 2.83 13.30
CA GLY A 156 8.37 3.67 13.30
C GLY A 156 7.20 3.01 14.04
N GLU A 157 6.55 3.79 14.91
CA GLU A 157 5.47 3.31 15.78
C GLU A 157 4.15 3.18 15.04
N ALA A 158 3.98 3.96 13.97
CA ALA A 158 2.79 3.98 13.14
C ALA A 158 3.13 4.19 11.67
N GLU A 159 2.20 3.82 10.81
CA GLU A 159 2.19 4.15 9.39
C GLU A 159 0.89 4.87 9.05
N LEU A 160 0.95 5.74 8.05
CA LEU A 160 -0.16 6.59 7.64
C LEU A 160 -0.60 6.28 6.23
N ALA A 161 -1.92 6.24 6.00
CA ALA A 161 -2.46 6.28 4.65
C ALA A 161 -3.41 7.46 4.50
N TRP A 162 -3.31 8.13 3.35
CA TRP A 162 -4.30 9.12 2.91
C TRP A 162 -5.46 8.44 2.21
N SER A 163 -6.65 9.04 2.32
CA SER A 163 -7.82 8.53 1.63
C SER A 163 -8.81 9.64 1.28
N ASN A 164 -9.46 9.49 0.12
CA ASN A 164 -10.60 10.30 -0.30
C ASN A 164 -11.95 9.58 -0.10
N VAL A 165 -11.95 8.34 0.42
CA VAL A 165 -13.21 7.57 0.63
C VAL A 165 -13.78 7.71 2.03
N ILE A 166 -13.03 8.31 2.96
CA ILE A 166 -13.51 8.58 4.33
C ILE A 166 -13.32 10.05 4.70
N GLY A 167 -14.19 10.58 5.57
CA GLY A 167 -14.14 11.98 6.02
C GLY A 167 -13.47 12.18 7.39
N ALA A 168 -13.00 11.12 8.05
CA ALA A 168 -12.40 11.21 9.39
C ALA A 168 -11.23 10.25 9.54
N THR A 169 -10.29 10.59 10.43
CA THR A 169 -9.16 9.72 10.74
C THR A 169 -9.60 8.45 11.45
N ARG A 170 -9.06 7.31 11.03
CA ARG A 170 -9.32 5.98 11.59
C ARG A 170 -8.02 5.35 12.07
N VAL A 171 -8.08 4.60 13.17
CA VAL A 171 -6.90 3.96 13.78
C VAL A 171 -7.09 2.46 13.81
N PHE A 172 -6.16 1.73 13.20
CA PHE A 172 -6.04 0.29 13.31
C PHE A 172 -4.90 -0.06 14.25
N ARG A 173 -5.14 -0.91 15.24
CA ARG A 173 -4.14 -1.34 16.21
C ARG A 173 -3.83 -2.81 16.02
N ASN A 174 -2.60 -3.10 15.61
CA ASN A 174 -2.14 -4.47 15.44
C ASN A 174 -0.62 -4.53 15.66
N LEU A 175 -0.19 -5.32 16.65
CA LEU A 175 1.25 -5.50 16.88
C LEU A 175 1.90 -6.14 15.66
N TRP A 176 2.79 -5.39 15.04
CA TRP A 176 3.53 -5.79 13.86
C TRP A 176 4.87 -5.08 13.81
N SER A 177 5.86 -5.72 14.37
CA SER A 177 7.17 -5.12 14.49
C SER A 177 8.24 -6.16 14.25
N GLY A 178 8.72 -6.23 13.02
CA GLY A 178 9.71 -7.22 12.64
C GLY A 178 9.27 -8.65 12.97
N LEU A 179 9.95 -9.27 13.94
CA LEU A 179 9.66 -10.64 14.39
C LEU A 179 8.44 -10.73 15.33
N LEU A 180 8.02 -9.60 15.93
CA LEU A 180 6.87 -9.56 16.84
C LEU A 180 5.60 -9.28 16.04
N ARG A 181 4.78 -10.30 15.82
CA ARG A 181 3.51 -10.21 15.11
C ARG A 181 2.41 -10.90 15.89
N LYS A 182 1.28 -10.21 16.04
CA LYS A 182 0.08 -10.80 16.68
C LYS A 182 -0.67 -11.69 15.70
N THR A 183 -0.70 -11.31 14.44
CA THR A 183 -1.42 -12.00 13.36
C THR A 183 -0.44 -12.49 12.30
N GLU A 184 -0.87 -13.47 11.50
CA GLU A 184 -0.10 -13.99 10.34
C GLU A 184 1.31 -14.46 10.74
N ARG A 185 1.36 -15.38 11.71
CA ARG A 185 2.59 -16.06 12.08
C ARG A 185 2.97 -17.02 10.95
N GLY A 186 3.89 -16.63 10.11
CA GLY A 186 4.30 -17.40 8.95
C GLY A 186 5.51 -16.77 8.26
N GLU A 187 5.76 -17.19 7.04
CA GLU A 187 6.89 -16.74 6.25
C GLU A 187 6.79 -15.25 5.89
N PHE A 188 7.94 -14.60 5.85
CA PHE A 188 8.11 -13.26 5.34
C PHE A 188 8.27 -13.33 3.83
N TYR A 189 7.31 -12.83 3.10
CA TYR A 189 7.34 -12.87 1.65
C TYR A 189 7.90 -11.57 1.03
N HIS A 190 7.76 -10.44 1.75
CA HIS A 190 8.20 -9.13 1.29
C HIS A 190 8.65 -8.26 2.47
N PRO A 191 9.72 -7.45 2.32
CA PRO A 191 10.29 -6.63 3.42
C PRO A 191 9.30 -5.66 4.05
N THR A 192 8.44 -5.06 3.24
CA THR A 192 7.43 -4.06 3.64
C THR A 192 6.01 -4.63 3.66
N GLN A 193 5.86 -5.97 3.72
CA GLN A 193 4.55 -6.61 3.69
C GLN A 193 3.61 -6.06 4.76
N LYS A 194 2.45 -5.58 4.33
CA LYS A 194 1.35 -5.20 5.22
C LYS A 194 0.55 -6.43 5.68
N PRO A 195 -0.08 -6.40 6.87
CA PRO A 195 -0.98 -7.47 7.30
C PRO A 195 -2.23 -7.57 6.41
N VAL A 196 -2.69 -8.78 6.12
CA VAL A 196 -3.97 -9.01 5.42
C VAL A 196 -5.13 -8.42 6.23
N SER A 197 -5.06 -8.52 7.55
CA SER A 197 -6.06 -7.94 8.45
C SER A 197 -6.17 -6.42 8.33
N LEU A 198 -5.06 -5.71 8.08
CA LEU A 198 -5.05 -4.27 7.82
C LEU A 198 -5.75 -3.94 6.51
N MET A 199 -5.44 -4.66 5.42
CA MET A 199 -6.06 -4.42 4.11
C MET A 199 -7.56 -4.74 4.15
N ARG A 200 -7.97 -5.82 4.83
CA ARG A 200 -9.38 -6.14 5.05
C ARG A 200 -10.11 -5.03 5.82
N TRP A 201 -9.47 -4.50 6.85
CA TRP A 201 -10.03 -3.39 7.62
C TRP A 201 -10.20 -2.14 6.75
N CYS A 202 -9.22 -1.79 5.91
CA CYS A 202 -9.33 -0.68 4.94
C CYS A 202 -10.51 -0.90 3.99
N LEU A 203 -10.64 -2.10 3.41
CA LEU A 203 -11.72 -2.46 2.50
C LEU A 203 -13.11 -2.35 3.16
N GLY A 204 -13.20 -2.52 4.48
CA GLY A 204 -14.43 -2.35 5.23
C GLY A 204 -15.00 -0.92 5.19
N PHE A 205 -14.19 0.10 4.89
CA PHE A 205 -14.63 1.49 4.76
C PHE A 205 -15.10 1.86 3.34
N ALA A 206 -14.95 0.96 2.39
CA ALA A 206 -15.47 1.11 1.03
C ALA A 206 -16.33 -0.13 0.67
N PRO A 207 -17.48 -0.34 1.33
CA PRO A 207 -18.28 -1.55 1.18
C PRO A 207 -18.81 -1.75 -0.25
N GLU A 208 -19.06 -0.67 -0.98
CA GLU A 208 -19.59 -0.71 -2.33
C GLU A 208 -18.52 -1.02 -3.40
N ALA A 209 -17.23 -0.87 -3.06
CA ALA A 209 -16.14 -1.15 -4.00
C ALA A 209 -16.04 -2.66 -4.25
N GLN A 210 -16.28 -3.10 -5.48
CA GLN A 210 -16.21 -4.49 -5.88
C GLN A 210 -14.93 -4.83 -6.64
N MET A 211 -14.40 -3.89 -7.43
CA MET A 211 -13.15 -4.05 -8.16
C MET A 211 -12.04 -3.23 -7.52
N ILE A 212 -11.10 -3.92 -6.91
CA ILE A 212 -9.96 -3.34 -6.19
C ILE A 212 -8.73 -3.36 -7.11
N LEU A 213 -7.96 -2.28 -7.13
CA LEU A 213 -6.68 -2.21 -7.83
C LEU A 213 -5.55 -2.02 -6.83
N ASP A 214 -4.52 -2.84 -6.95
CA ASP A 214 -3.23 -2.64 -6.29
C ASP A 214 -2.11 -2.60 -7.34
N PRO A 215 -1.69 -1.39 -7.77
CA PRO A 215 -0.67 -1.22 -8.81
C PRO A 215 0.76 -1.47 -8.34
N PHE A 216 0.97 -1.76 -7.06
CA PHE A 216 2.25 -2.10 -6.43
C PHE A 216 2.04 -3.27 -5.47
N MET A 217 1.46 -4.36 -5.99
CA MET A 217 0.90 -5.41 -5.14
C MET A 217 1.93 -6.17 -4.29
N GLY A 218 3.22 -6.15 -4.64
CA GLY A 218 4.25 -6.91 -3.97
C GLY A 218 3.86 -8.38 -3.82
N SER A 219 3.87 -8.87 -2.60
CA SER A 219 3.44 -10.26 -2.29
C SER A 219 1.91 -10.49 -2.31
N GLY A 220 1.11 -9.55 -2.84
CA GLY A 220 -0.33 -9.72 -3.09
C GLY A 220 -1.23 -9.61 -1.85
N THR A 221 -0.83 -8.89 -0.82
CA THR A 221 -1.62 -8.80 0.43
C THR A 221 -3.01 -8.21 0.21
N THR A 222 -3.13 -7.16 -0.62
CA THR A 222 -4.42 -6.55 -0.98
C THR A 222 -5.32 -7.53 -1.73
N LEU A 223 -4.75 -8.31 -2.65
CA LEU A 223 -5.49 -9.31 -3.43
C LEU A 223 -6.03 -10.42 -2.54
N VAL A 224 -5.20 -10.92 -1.61
CA VAL A 224 -5.63 -11.92 -0.62
C VAL A 224 -6.76 -11.36 0.25
N ALA A 225 -6.66 -10.10 0.69
CA ALA A 225 -7.71 -9.46 1.48
C ALA A 225 -9.02 -9.30 0.68
N ALA A 226 -8.94 -8.88 -0.58
CA ALA A 226 -10.08 -8.75 -1.48
C ALA A 226 -10.76 -10.12 -1.71
N LYS A 227 -9.98 -11.16 -2.04
CA LYS A 227 -10.49 -12.53 -2.22
C LYS A 227 -11.22 -13.05 -0.99
N GLN A 228 -10.66 -12.85 0.22
CA GLN A 228 -11.30 -13.25 1.48
C GLN A 228 -12.63 -12.53 1.75
N LEU A 229 -12.85 -11.37 1.16
CA LEU A 229 -14.09 -10.60 1.24
C LEU A 229 -15.02 -10.83 0.05
N GLY A 230 -14.70 -11.77 -0.84
CA GLY A 230 -15.49 -12.07 -2.04
C GLY A 230 -15.47 -10.95 -3.09
N ARG A 231 -14.46 -10.07 -3.06
CA ARG A 231 -14.28 -8.97 -4.01
C ARG A 231 -13.32 -9.34 -5.11
N LYS A 232 -13.45 -8.65 -6.24
CA LYS A 232 -12.52 -8.78 -7.36
C LYS A 232 -11.31 -7.88 -7.14
N ALA A 233 -10.14 -8.31 -7.66
CA ALA A 233 -8.95 -7.49 -7.59
C ALA A 233 -8.05 -7.65 -8.81
N ILE A 234 -7.40 -6.56 -9.19
CA ILE A 234 -6.31 -6.51 -10.16
C ILE A 234 -5.04 -6.12 -9.40
N GLY A 235 -3.99 -6.91 -9.54
CA GLY A 235 -2.66 -6.59 -9.04
C GLY A 235 -1.68 -6.39 -10.18
N ILE A 236 -0.79 -5.41 -10.01
CA ILE A 236 0.33 -5.19 -10.95
C ILE A 236 1.62 -5.23 -10.12
N GLU A 237 2.62 -5.93 -10.64
CA GLU A 237 3.91 -6.07 -9.98
C GLU A 237 5.02 -6.16 -11.01
N ILE A 238 6.09 -5.41 -10.80
CA ILE A 238 7.21 -5.33 -11.73
C ILE A 238 8.22 -6.48 -11.55
N GLU A 239 8.30 -7.05 -10.34
CA GLU A 239 9.20 -8.16 -10.04
C GLU A 239 8.47 -9.51 -10.10
N GLU A 240 8.82 -10.35 -11.06
CA GLU A 240 8.19 -11.65 -11.28
C GLU A 240 8.17 -12.55 -10.02
N LYS A 241 9.25 -12.50 -9.22
CA LYS A 241 9.34 -13.28 -7.98
C LYS A 241 8.18 -12.98 -7.00
N TYR A 242 7.72 -11.72 -6.96
CA TYR A 242 6.59 -11.34 -6.12
C TYR A 242 5.25 -11.73 -6.74
N CYS A 243 5.15 -11.72 -8.07
CA CYS A 243 3.99 -12.30 -8.76
C CYS A 243 3.82 -13.77 -8.38
N GLU A 244 4.91 -14.57 -8.43
CA GLU A 244 4.89 -15.98 -8.04
C GLU A 244 4.47 -16.17 -6.57
N ILE A 245 5.02 -15.37 -5.66
CA ILE A 245 4.66 -15.39 -4.24
C ILE A 245 3.17 -15.08 -4.07
N ALA A 246 2.66 -14.04 -4.74
CA ALA A 246 1.25 -13.66 -4.67
C ALA A 246 0.34 -14.79 -5.16
N VAL A 247 0.67 -15.44 -6.29
CA VAL A 247 -0.06 -16.61 -6.80
C VAL A 247 -0.10 -17.74 -5.78
N ASN A 248 1.04 -18.07 -5.17
CA ASN A 248 1.11 -19.12 -4.17
C ASN A 248 0.25 -18.81 -2.94
N ARG A 249 0.24 -17.55 -2.47
CA ARG A 249 -0.64 -17.10 -1.37
C ARG A 249 -2.12 -17.15 -1.72
N LEU A 250 -2.50 -16.79 -2.95
CA LEU A 250 -3.88 -16.85 -3.43
C LEU A 250 -4.38 -18.29 -3.58
N ARG A 251 -3.49 -19.23 -3.95
CA ARG A 251 -3.80 -20.67 -4.06
C ARG A 251 -3.88 -21.37 -2.70
N GLN A 252 -3.28 -20.81 -1.66
CA GLN A 252 -3.48 -21.34 -0.33
C GLN A 252 -4.97 -21.22 0.00
N GLU A 253 -5.70 -22.32 -0.15
CA GLU A 253 -7.09 -22.38 0.26
C GLU A 253 -7.15 -22.04 1.76
N VAL A 254 -7.74 -20.90 2.05
CA VAL A 254 -8.24 -20.66 3.39
C VAL A 254 -9.35 -21.68 3.55
N LEU A 255 -9.06 -22.80 4.22
CA LEU A 255 -10.11 -23.72 4.65
C LEU A 255 -11.20 -22.85 5.28
N PRO A 256 -12.44 -22.86 4.77
CA PRO A 256 -13.50 -22.12 5.40
C PRO A 256 -13.62 -22.66 6.81
N PHE A 257 -13.15 -21.92 7.81
CA PHE A 257 -13.45 -22.21 9.18
C PHE A 257 -14.97 -22.06 9.31
N ALA A 258 -15.67 -23.17 9.11
CA ALA A 258 -17.08 -23.25 9.43
C ALA A 258 -17.19 -22.83 10.90
N GLY A 259 -17.71 -21.62 11.16
CA GLY A 259 -18.07 -21.20 12.50
C GLY A 259 -17.44 -19.93 13.06
N ARG A 260 -16.85 -19.03 12.26
CA ARG A 260 -16.65 -17.66 12.74
C ARG A 260 -17.63 -16.73 12.03
N GLU A 261 -18.68 -16.39 12.76
CA GLU A 261 -19.57 -15.28 12.45
C GLU A 261 -18.75 -14.06 12.02
N GLN A 262 -19.24 -13.37 10.99
CA GLN A 262 -18.72 -12.05 10.61
C GLN A 262 -18.60 -11.21 11.89
N PRO A 263 -17.52 -10.45 12.10
CA PRO A 263 -17.49 -9.52 13.21
C PRO A 263 -18.72 -8.64 13.10
N ALA A 264 -19.55 -8.67 14.16
CA ALA A 264 -20.74 -7.85 14.26
C ALA A 264 -20.40 -6.42 13.86
N LYS A 265 -21.27 -5.79 13.07
CA LYS A 265 -21.17 -4.35 12.83
C LYS A 265 -20.93 -3.70 14.18
N PRO A 266 -19.96 -2.77 14.33
CA PRO A 266 -19.80 -2.05 15.58
C PRO A 266 -21.15 -1.44 15.92
N GLU A 267 -21.72 -1.83 17.06
CA GLU A 267 -22.91 -1.19 17.62
C GLU A 267 -22.64 0.31 17.63
N GLN A 268 -23.53 1.05 17.00
CA GLN A 268 -23.52 2.51 17.13
C GLN A 268 -23.86 2.80 18.60
N VAL A 269 -22.85 3.12 19.37
CA VAL A 269 -23.05 3.69 20.70
C VAL A 269 -23.70 5.05 20.46
N GLU A 270 -24.99 5.15 20.67
CA GLU A 270 -25.67 6.45 20.78
C GLU A 270 -25.07 7.17 21.99
N ILE A 271 -24.20 8.11 21.74
CA ILE A 271 -23.76 9.05 22.75
C ILE A 271 -24.87 10.11 22.81
N GLY A 272 -25.83 9.93 23.73
CA GLY A 272 -26.77 10.98 24.08
C GLY A 272 -25.99 12.19 24.65
N PHE A 273 -26.16 13.35 24.04
CA PHE A 273 -25.78 14.64 24.60
C PHE A 273 -26.89 15.19 25.50
#